data_e1b65feee588eee63e2b77dc1c5c8335
#
_entry.id   e1b65feee588eee63e2b77dc1c5c8335
#
_cell.length_a   1.000
_cell.length_b   1.000
_cell.length_c   1.000
_cell.angle_alpha   90.00
_cell.angle_beta   90.00
_cell.angle_gamma   90.00
#
_symmetry.space_group_name_H-M   'P 1'
#
loop_
_entity.id
_entity.type
_entity.pdbx_description
1 polymer ?
#
loop_
_entity_poly.entity_id
_entity_poly.type
_entity_poly.pdbx_seq_one_letter_code
_entity_poly.pdbx_strand_id
1 'polypeptide(L)'
;MSSLPPADSRPCPGDGVRLPRLLLDDGAVLALDKPSGVSMATSSRPGKAESDVVARLLAACGLPAGGPLPRLVHRLDEGTSGVVLLARDAEAHRRLSTAFQGRAAHKTYRALVWGHPVPARGFADAPLGRDPRDGRKMAVREGGKPAVTRWTTLRRYPSVADLELSPETGRTHQIRVHLAAKGHPIVGDDFYGGATRWRGVRDPVARSAFAGVAHPLLHAARVVVASLGIDVAAPLPAEYSGLLALLAG
;
A
#
# COMPACT_ATOMS: atom_id res chain seq x y z
N MET A 1 -24.70 -18.34 30.50
CA MET A 1 -24.60 -16.88 30.31
C MET A 1 -23.16 -16.48 30.59
N SER A 2 -22.35 -16.33 29.59
CA SER A 2 -21.01 -15.78 29.72
C SER A 2 -20.75 -14.91 28.46
N SER A 3 -20.81 -13.62 28.67
CA SER A 3 -20.60 -12.58 27.68
C SER A 3 -19.10 -12.43 27.38
N LEU A 4 -18.72 -12.60 26.12
CA LEU A 4 -17.38 -12.24 25.62
C LEU A 4 -17.22 -10.71 25.68
N PRO A 5 -16.03 -10.21 26.08
CA PRO A 5 -15.76 -8.78 26.05
C PRO A 5 -15.58 -8.28 24.61
N PRO A 6 -15.91 -7.00 24.33
CA PRO A 6 -15.74 -6.40 23.00
C PRO A 6 -14.28 -6.22 22.65
N ALA A 7 -13.96 -6.37 21.36
CA ALA A 7 -12.64 -6.18 20.80
C ALA A 7 -12.11 -4.77 21.11
N ASP A 8 -10.89 -4.75 21.64
CA ASP A 8 -10.11 -3.59 22.06
C ASP A 8 -9.94 -2.58 20.89
N SER A 9 -10.77 -1.56 20.87
CA SER A 9 -10.64 -0.39 20.00
C SER A 9 -9.73 0.62 20.69
N ARG A 10 -8.43 0.50 20.52
CA ARG A 10 -7.51 1.56 20.94
C ARG A 10 -7.68 2.76 20.01
N PRO A 11 -8.04 3.95 20.52
CA PRO A 11 -8.07 5.17 19.73
C PRO A 11 -6.63 5.58 19.40
N CYS A 12 -6.37 5.85 18.12
CA CYS A 12 -5.15 6.54 17.71
C CYS A 12 -5.17 7.96 18.27
N PRO A 13 -4.08 8.51 18.82
CA PRO A 13 -4.05 9.86 19.37
C PRO A 13 -4.18 10.89 18.26
N GLY A 14 -5.23 11.73 18.33
CA GLY A 14 -5.46 12.88 17.45
C GLY A 14 -6.90 13.00 16.99
N ASP A 15 -7.81 13.41 17.90
CA ASP A 15 -9.19 13.83 17.58
C ASP A 15 -9.21 15.23 16.91
N GLY A 16 -8.68 15.28 15.67
CA GLY A 16 -9.04 16.32 14.71
C GLY A 16 -10.12 15.76 13.79
N VAL A 17 -11.11 16.53 13.42
CA VAL A 17 -12.12 16.19 12.41
C VAL A 17 -11.41 15.60 11.19
N ARG A 18 -11.47 14.26 11.03
CA ARG A 18 -10.86 13.59 9.88
C ARG A 18 -11.64 14.01 8.65
N LEU A 19 -11.04 14.87 7.84
CA LEU A 19 -11.57 15.17 6.51
C LEU A 19 -11.74 13.86 5.74
N PRO A 20 -12.82 13.72 4.94
CA PRO A 20 -13.00 12.53 4.10
C PRO A 20 -11.77 12.32 3.24
N ARG A 21 -11.26 11.09 3.20
CA ARG A 21 -10.11 10.70 2.35
C ARG A 21 -10.55 10.47 0.91
N LEU A 22 -11.36 11.38 0.39
CA LEU A 22 -11.87 11.41 -0.97
C LEU A 22 -10.92 12.20 -1.86
N LEU A 23 -10.41 11.57 -2.92
CA LEU A 23 -9.48 12.19 -3.87
C LEU A 23 -10.17 12.60 -5.18
N LEU A 24 -11.15 11.80 -5.62
CA LEU A 24 -11.95 12.04 -6.81
C LEU A 24 -13.33 11.41 -6.66
N ASP A 25 -14.37 12.10 -7.10
CA ASP A 25 -15.69 11.56 -7.37
C ASP A 25 -16.25 12.28 -8.60
N ASP A 26 -16.24 11.61 -9.75
CA ASP A 26 -16.76 12.14 -11.02
C ASP A 26 -18.12 11.55 -11.40
N GLY A 27 -18.76 10.83 -10.47
CA GLY A 27 -20.04 10.15 -10.66
C GLY A 27 -19.89 8.73 -11.22
N ALA A 28 -18.83 8.41 -11.96
CA ALA A 28 -18.53 7.08 -12.49
C ALA A 28 -17.39 6.38 -11.73
N VAL A 29 -16.38 7.16 -11.36
CA VAL A 29 -15.18 6.69 -10.64
C VAL A 29 -15.07 7.40 -9.30
N LEU A 30 -14.78 6.61 -8.28
CA LEU A 30 -14.46 7.07 -6.94
C LEU A 30 -12.99 6.76 -6.65
N ALA A 31 -12.19 7.75 -6.29
CA ALA A 31 -10.84 7.56 -5.83
C ALA A 31 -10.70 7.92 -4.35
N LEU A 32 -10.12 7.02 -3.58
CA LEU A 32 -9.92 7.14 -2.14
C LEU A 32 -8.44 7.09 -1.78
N ASP A 33 -8.05 7.84 -0.72
CA ASP A 33 -6.77 7.66 -0.04
C ASP A 33 -6.95 6.64 1.08
N LYS A 34 -6.68 5.36 0.78
CA LYS A 34 -6.79 4.27 1.76
C LYS A 34 -5.75 4.42 2.87
N PRO A 35 -6.14 4.44 4.15
CA PRO A 35 -5.16 4.36 5.24
C PRO A 35 -4.49 2.98 5.31
N SER A 36 -3.31 2.91 5.94
CA SER A 36 -2.67 1.65 6.34
C SER A 36 -3.55 0.86 7.31
N GLY A 37 -3.40 -0.46 7.38
CA GLY A 37 -4.14 -1.32 8.32
C GLY A 37 -5.54 -1.73 7.84
N VAL A 38 -6.06 -1.16 6.77
CA VAL A 38 -7.36 -1.53 6.20
C VAL A 38 -7.23 -2.64 5.18
N SER A 39 -7.77 -3.81 5.50
CA SER A 39 -7.72 -4.98 4.62
C SER A 39 -8.70 -4.88 3.46
N MET A 40 -8.20 -5.10 2.25
CA MET A 40 -8.98 -5.23 1.02
C MET A 40 -9.11 -6.71 0.56
N ALA A 41 -8.81 -7.65 1.43
CA ALA A 41 -8.95 -9.07 1.11
C ALA A 41 -10.42 -9.47 1.13
N THR A 42 -10.87 -10.05 0.02
CA THR A 42 -12.11 -10.83 -0.05
C THR A 42 -11.80 -12.28 0.32
N SER A 43 -12.71 -12.98 0.97
CA SER A 43 -12.56 -14.41 1.22
C SER A 43 -13.87 -15.13 0.87
N SER A 44 -13.75 -16.42 0.55
CA SER A 44 -14.91 -17.32 0.38
C SER A 44 -15.63 -17.65 1.69
N ARG A 45 -15.15 -17.12 2.82
CA ARG A 45 -15.84 -17.28 4.12
C ARG A 45 -17.07 -16.37 4.15
N PRO A 46 -18.22 -16.83 4.68
CA PRO A 46 -19.39 -15.99 4.92
C PRO A 46 -18.99 -14.69 5.67
N GLY A 47 -19.50 -13.54 5.24
CA GLY A 47 -19.24 -12.24 5.87
C GLY A 47 -17.99 -11.50 5.37
N LYS A 48 -17.36 -11.94 4.26
CA LYS A 48 -16.26 -11.20 3.60
C LYS A 48 -16.50 -11.06 2.10
N ALA A 49 -17.70 -10.69 1.73
CA ALA A 49 -18.05 -10.34 0.36
C ALA A 49 -17.33 -9.07 -0.10
N GLU A 50 -17.29 -8.80 -1.39
CA GLU A 50 -16.73 -7.55 -1.93
C GLU A 50 -17.40 -6.32 -1.33
N SER A 51 -18.72 -6.37 -1.12
CA SER A 51 -19.50 -5.32 -0.45
C SER A 51 -18.98 -4.97 0.95
N ASP A 52 -18.60 -5.98 1.75
CA ASP A 52 -18.06 -5.75 3.10
C ASP A 52 -16.68 -5.09 3.06
N VAL A 53 -15.86 -5.43 2.05
CA VAL A 53 -14.56 -4.78 1.83
C VAL A 53 -14.76 -3.32 1.47
N VAL A 54 -15.69 -3.04 0.54
CA VAL A 54 -15.99 -1.68 0.10
C VAL A 54 -16.58 -0.85 1.24
N ALA A 55 -17.52 -1.39 2.01
CA ALA A 55 -18.12 -0.69 3.15
C ALA A 55 -17.06 -0.32 4.21
N ARG A 56 -16.15 -1.25 4.56
CA ARG A 56 -15.03 -0.96 5.46
C ARG A 56 -14.09 0.11 4.91
N LEU A 57 -13.80 0.07 3.61
CA LEU A 57 -12.94 1.05 2.96
C LEU A 57 -13.56 2.44 3.00
N LEU A 58 -14.85 2.57 2.66
CA LEU A 58 -15.58 3.83 2.74
C LEU A 58 -15.59 4.38 4.17
N ALA A 59 -15.92 3.54 5.16
CA ALA A 59 -15.91 3.93 6.57
C ALA A 59 -14.53 4.39 7.04
N ALA A 60 -13.46 3.66 6.67
CA ALA A 60 -12.08 4.04 7.00
C ALA A 60 -11.64 5.35 6.33
N CYS A 61 -12.28 5.72 5.23
CA CYS A 61 -12.06 7.00 4.54
C CYS A 61 -13.00 8.12 4.99
N GLY A 62 -13.84 7.87 6.01
CA GLY A 62 -14.80 8.86 6.53
C GLY A 62 -16.00 9.11 5.61
N LEU A 63 -16.35 8.12 4.77
CA LEU A 63 -17.47 8.22 3.82
C LEU A 63 -18.61 7.30 4.23
N PRO A 64 -19.88 7.71 4.02
CA PRO A 64 -21.04 6.87 4.30
C PRO A 64 -21.11 5.68 3.33
N ALA A 65 -21.48 4.51 3.85
CA ALA A 65 -21.76 3.32 3.06
C ALA A 65 -23.26 3.24 2.69
N GLY A 66 -23.86 4.37 2.32
CA GLY A 66 -25.28 4.47 1.93
C GLY A 66 -25.49 4.28 0.42
N GLY A 67 -26.58 3.66 0.01
CA GLY A 67 -26.94 3.44 -1.39
C GLY A 67 -26.16 2.30 -2.07
N PRO A 68 -26.18 2.22 -3.42
CA PRO A 68 -25.43 1.21 -4.16
C PRO A 68 -23.92 1.37 -3.93
N LEU A 69 -23.28 0.29 -3.44
CA LEU A 69 -21.85 0.31 -3.19
C LEU A 69 -21.06 0.26 -4.50
N PRO A 70 -19.98 1.05 -4.63
CA PRO A 70 -19.07 0.97 -5.76
C PRO A 70 -18.34 -0.38 -5.77
N ARG A 71 -17.79 -0.77 -6.92
CA ARG A 71 -17.10 -2.04 -7.14
C ARG A 71 -15.59 -1.87 -7.11
N LEU A 72 -14.90 -2.87 -6.56
CA LEU A 72 -13.44 -2.91 -6.58
C LEU A 72 -12.90 -3.10 -8.00
N VAL A 73 -11.90 -2.32 -8.38
CA VAL A 73 -11.18 -2.44 -9.66
C VAL A 73 -9.81 -3.07 -9.44
N HIS A 74 -9.15 -2.68 -8.38
CA HIS A 74 -7.86 -3.19 -7.95
C HIS A 74 -7.78 -3.19 -6.42
N ARG A 75 -6.66 -3.66 -5.91
CA ARG A 75 -6.46 -3.73 -4.45
C ARG A 75 -5.06 -3.26 -4.07
N LEU A 76 -4.95 -2.77 -2.84
CA LEU A 76 -3.70 -2.60 -2.12
C LEU A 76 -3.59 -3.64 -1.01
N ASP A 77 -2.37 -3.93 -0.57
CA ASP A 77 -2.14 -4.75 0.63
C ASP A 77 -2.67 -4.03 1.87
N GLU A 78 -2.95 -4.77 2.93
CA GLU A 78 -3.51 -4.22 4.18
C GLU A 78 -2.66 -3.09 4.74
N GLY A 79 -1.34 -3.32 4.86
CA GLY A 79 -0.39 -2.32 5.37
C GLY A 79 -0.01 -1.23 4.35
N THR A 80 -0.46 -1.30 3.10
CA THR A 80 -0.18 -0.27 2.08
C THR A 80 -1.25 0.80 2.11
N SER A 81 -0.85 2.07 2.12
CA SER A 81 -1.74 3.24 2.03
C SER A 81 -1.78 3.82 0.61
N GLY A 82 -2.70 4.78 0.36
CA GLY A 82 -2.75 5.60 -0.85
C GLY A 82 -3.90 5.30 -1.80
N VAL A 83 -3.74 5.70 -3.04
CA VAL A 83 -4.81 5.73 -4.06
C VAL A 83 -5.44 4.36 -4.31
N VAL A 84 -6.75 4.28 -4.12
CA VAL A 84 -7.60 3.16 -4.55
C VAL A 84 -8.71 3.70 -5.43
N LEU A 85 -8.89 3.10 -6.62
CA LEU A 85 -9.99 3.42 -7.53
C LEU A 85 -11.11 2.40 -7.36
N LEU A 86 -12.34 2.90 -7.31
CA LEU A 86 -13.59 2.13 -7.29
C LEU A 86 -14.45 2.59 -8.47
N ALA A 87 -15.28 1.70 -8.99
CA ALA A 87 -16.24 2.00 -10.05
C ALA A 87 -17.67 2.07 -9.49
N ARG A 88 -18.42 3.12 -9.80
CA ARG A 88 -19.80 3.29 -9.33
C ARG A 88 -20.80 2.51 -10.18
N ASP A 89 -20.46 2.22 -11.43
CA ASP A 89 -21.31 1.48 -12.35
C ASP A 89 -20.56 0.38 -13.12
N ALA A 90 -21.28 -0.43 -13.88
CA ALA A 90 -20.73 -1.57 -14.60
C ALA A 90 -19.82 -1.15 -15.76
N GLU A 91 -20.11 -0.02 -16.42
CA GLU A 91 -19.32 0.47 -17.54
C GLU A 91 -17.97 1.02 -17.06
N ALA A 92 -17.96 1.83 -16.01
CA ALA A 92 -16.74 2.30 -15.37
C ALA A 92 -15.90 1.12 -14.86
N HIS A 93 -16.54 0.10 -14.26
CA HIS A 93 -15.85 -1.11 -13.80
C HIS A 93 -15.18 -1.85 -14.96
N ARG A 94 -15.88 -2.04 -16.08
CA ARG A 94 -15.35 -2.70 -17.28
C ARG A 94 -14.15 -1.93 -17.85
N ARG A 95 -14.27 -0.61 -18.02
CA ARG A 95 -13.22 0.26 -18.59
C ARG A 95 -11.97 0.29 -17.71
N LEU A 96 -12.14 0.48 -16.41
CA LEU A 96 -11.04 0.46 -15.46
C LEU A 96 -10.36 -0.91 -15.40
N SER A 97 -11.16 -2.00 -15.30
CA SER A 97 -10.61 -3.36 -15.26
C SER A 97 -9.78 -3.68 -16.52
N THR A 98 -10.26 -3.26 -17.70
CA THR A 98 -9.49 -3.39 -18.96
C THR A 98 -8.17 -2.61 -18.90
N ALA A 99 -8.18 -1.37 -18.39
CA ALA A 99 -6.98 -0.56 -18.25
C ALA A 99 -5.95 -1.18 -17.31
N PHE A 100 -6.40 -1.72 -16.16
CA PHE A 100 -5.51 -2.40 -15.21
C PHE A 100 -4.94 -3.72 -15.78
N GLN A 101 -5.77 -4.54 -16.43
CA GLN A 101 -5.35 -5.79 -17.05
C GLN A 101 -4.40 -5.56 -18.23
N GLY A 102 -4.71 -4.55 -19.06
CA GLY A 102 -3.91 -4.13 -20.21
C GLY A 102 -2.65 -3.32 -19.85
N ARG A 103 -2.38 -3.10 -18.55
CA ARG A 103 -1.24 -2.30 -18.05
C ARG A 103 -1.25 -0.84 -18.49
N ALA A 104 -2.41 -0.32 -18.89
CA ALA A 104 -2.60 1.10 -19.22
C ALA A 104 -2.80 1.98 -17.98
N ALA A 105 -2.98 1.38 -16.81
CA ALA A 105 -3.01 2.07 -15.53
C ALA A 105 -1.58 2.16 -14.96
N HIS A 106 -0.99 3.37 -14.99
CA HIS A 106 0.33 3.64 -14.42
C HIS A 106 0.20 3.95 -12.94
N LYS A 107 1.01 3.28 -12.13
CA LYS A 107 1.01 3.41 -10.68
C LYS A 107 2.37 3.85 -10.20
N THR A 108 2.39 4.90 -9.40
CA THR A 108 3.60 5.39 -8.72
C THR A 108 3.46 5.16 -7.23
N TYR A 109 4.46 4.55 -6.63
CA TYR A 109 4.52 4.31 -5.19
C TYR A 109 5.69 5.07 -4.56
N ARG A 110 5.57 5.34 -3.28
CA ARG A 110 6.68 5.77 -2.42
C ARG A 110 6.96 4.68 -1.40
N ALA A 111 8.22 4.40 -1.14
CA ALA A 111 8.61 3.48 -0.07
C ALA A 111 9.88 3.95 0.64
N LEU A 112 9.89 3.86 1.97
CA LEU A 112 11.10 4.01 2.75
C LEU A 112 11.71 2.62 2.98
N VAL A 113 12.94 2.40 2.51
CA VAL A 113 13.61 1.10 2.56
C VAL A 113 14.86 1.13 3.41
N TRP A 114 15.22 0.01 4.01
CA TRP A 114 16.48 -0.14 4.72
C TRP A 114 17.68 -0.21 3.77
N GLY A 115 18.72 0.52 4.12
CA GLY A 115 19.94 0.62 3.33
C GLY A 115 19.79 1.50 2.08
N HIS A 116 20.74 1.37 1.17
CA HIS A 116 20.84 2.23 0.00
C HIS A 116 20.93 1.40 -1.27
N PRO A 117 19.83 1.26 -2.05
CA PRO A 117 19.88 0.55 -3.32
C PRO A 117 20.93 1.11 -4.27
N VAL A 118 21.69 0.21 -4.88
CA VAL A 118 22.70 0.54 -5.90
C VAL A 118 22.41 -0.32 -7.13
N PRO A 119 22.26 0.31 -8.32
CA PRO A 119 22.32 1.76 -8.60
C PRO A 119 21.11 2.52 -8.05
N ALA A 120 21.22 3.86 -7.97
CA ALA A 120 20.14 4.72 -7.49
C ALA A 120 18.85 4.63 -8.34
N ARG A 121 18.99 4.28 -9.61
CA ARG A 121 17.89 3.88 -10.52
C ARG A 121 18.11 2.45 -10.94
N GLY A 122 17.10 1.60 -10.76
CA GLY A 122 17.22 0.19 -11.06
C GLY A 122 15.88 -0.49 -11.23
N PHE A 123 15.94 -1.80 -11.39
CA PHE A 123 14.73 -2.63 -11.48
C PHE A 123 14.98 -4.03 -10.88
N ALA A 124 13.90 -4.66 -10.48
CA ALA A 124 13.83 -6.08 -10.19
C ALA A 124 12.91 -6.72 -11.22
N ASP A 125 13.47 -7.60 -12.04
CA ASP A 125 12.73 -8.48 -12.96
C ASP A 125 12.92 -9.91 -12.44
N ALA A 126 11.93 -10.38 -11.68
CA ALA A 126 11.99 -11.67 -11.04
C ALA A 126 10.59 -12.24 -10.84
N PRO A 127 10.34 -13.52 -11.23
CA PRO A 127 9.02 -14.11 -11.10
C PRO A 127 8.65 -14.36 -9.65
N LEU A 128 7.35 -14.17 -9.31
CA LEU A 128 6.82 -14.30 -7.98
C LEU A 128 5.83 -15.45 -7.86
N GLY A 129 5.99 -16.23 -6.81
CA GLY A 129 5.08 -17.29 -6.42
C GLY A 129 4.85 -17.33 -4.91
N ARG A 130 3.97 -18.21 -4.44
CA ARG A 130 3.80 -18.43 -2.99
C ARG A 130 5.07 -19.02 -2.40
N ASP A 131 5.44 -18.53 -1.20
CA ASP A 131 6.56 -19.11 -0.46
C ASP A 131 6.20 -20.54 -0.03
N PRO A 132 7.03 -21.55 -0.37
CA PRO A 132 6.77 -22.94 0.00
C PRO A 132 6.83 -23.19 1.52
N ARG A 133 7.49 -22.32 2.29
CA ARG A 133 7.65 -22.44 3.74
C ARG A 133 6.55 -21.73 4.52
N ASP A 134 5.99 -20.66 3.96
CA ASP A 134 4.88 -19.89 4.54
C ASP A 134 3.92 -19.44 3.43
N GLY A 135 2.85 -20.18 3.21
CA GLY A 135 1.87 -19.93 2.17
C GLY A 135 1.15 -18.56 2.26
N ARG A 136 1.32 -17.81 3.36
CA ARG A 136 0.83 -16.43 3.50
C ARG A 136 1.76 -15.44 2.80
N LYS A 137 3.03 -15.82 2.57
CA LYS A 137 4.05 -15.00 1.93
C LYS A 137 4.17 -15.30 0.43
N MET A 138 4.74 -14.33 -0.26
CA MET A 138 5.23 -14.48 -1.62
C MET A 138 6.75 -14.52 -1.61
N ALA A 139 7.35 -15.16 -2.60
CA ALA A 139 8.79 -15.21 -2.77
C ALA A 139 9.17 -15.08 -4.25
N VAL A 140 10.39 -14.63 -4.52
CA VAL A 140 11.01 -14.80 -5.83
C VAL A 140 11.28 -16.29 -6.02
N ARG A 141 10.70 -16.87 -7.08
CA ARG A 141 10.91 -18.29 -7.37
C ARG A 141 10.73 -18.60 -8.85
N GLU A 142 11.52 -19.53 -9.32
CA GLU A 142 11.37 -20.12 -10.66
C GLU A 142 9.96 -20.74 -10.84
N GLY A 143 9.38 -20.58 -12.02
CA GLY A 143 7.99 -21.00 -12.31
C GLY A 143 6.92 -20.08 -11.70
N GLY A 144 7.30 -19.01 -11.02
CA GLY A 144 6.38 -17.97 -10.56
C GLY A 144 5.82 -17.12 -11.72
N LYS A 145 4.89 -16.22 -11.39
CA LYS A 145 4.33 -15.28 -12.37
C LYS A 145 5.31 -14.13 -12.63
N PRO A 146 5.57 -13.75 -13.90
CA PRO A 146 6.46 -12.63 -14.23
C PRO A 146 6.07 -11.36 -13.49
N ALA A 147 7.08 -10.67 -12.96
CA ALA A 147 6.88 -9.43 -12.19
C ALA A 147 8.09 -8.51 -12.38
N VAL A 148 7.81 -7.23 -12.66
CA VAL A 148 8.83 -6.18 -12.84
C VAL A 148 8.49 -4.99 -11.97
N THR A 149 9.47 -4.53 -11.19
CA THR A 149 9.37 -3.31 -10.35
C THR A 149 10.57 -2.43 -10.62
N ARG A 150 10.33 -1.19 -11.06
CA ARG A 150 11.38 -0.17 -11.23
C ARG A 150 11.44 0.73 -10.00
N TRP A 151 12.61 1.27 -9.71
CA TRP A 151 12.78 2.28 -8.67
C TRP A 151 13.73 3.40 -9.06
N THR A 152 13.53 4.55 -8.43
CA THR A 152 14.44 5.67 -8.38
C THR A 152 14.62 6.08 -6.93
N THR A 153 15.87 6.19 -6.45
CA THR A 153 16.15 6.74 -5.14
C THR A 153 15.97 8.26 -5.20
N LEU A 154 15.05 8.78 -4.40
CA LEU A 154 14.79 10.21 -4.31
C LEU A 154 15.72 10.88 -3.30
N ARG A 155 15.92 10.23 -2.14
CA ARG A 155 16.80 10.73 -1.08
C ARG A 155 17.40 9.57 -0.29
N ARG A 156 18.64 9.77 0.17
CA ARG A 156 19.34 8.86 1.09
C ARG A 156 19.46 9.52 2.45
N TYR A 157 19.23 8.71 3.49
CA TYR A 157 19.42 9.06 4.90
C TYR A 157 20.43 8.09 5.51
N PRO A 158 20.94 8.27 6.72
CA PRO A 158 22.01 7.43 7.27
C PRO A 158 21.77 5.92 7.22
N SER A 159 20.52 5.47 7.44
CA SER A 159 20.18 4.04 7.51
C SER A 159 19.14 3.59 6.49
N VAL A 160 18.52 4.51 5.77
CA VAL A 160 17.37 4.24 4.88
C VAL A 160 17.45 5.09 3.61
N ALA A 161 16.69 4.69 2.60
CA ALA A 161 16.49 5.45 1.38
C ALA A 161 14.99 5.60 1.07
N ASP A 162 14.61 6.78 0.62
CA ASP A 162 13.27 7.07 0.11
C ASP A 162 13.24 6.83 -1.40
N LEU A 163 12.37 5.95 -1.83
CA LEU A 163 12.26 5.51 -3.21
C LEU A 163 10.92 5.91 -3.83
N GLU A 164 10.98 6.28 -5.09
CA GLU A 164 9.85 6.23 -6.01
C GLU A 164 9.89 4.91 -6.78
N LEU A 165 8.73 4.24 -6.89
CA LEU A 165 8.64 2.93 -7.53
C LEU A 165 7.51 2.89 -8.55
N SER A 166 7.77 2.20 -9.67
CA SER A 166 6.79 1.93 -10.73
C SER A 166 6.72 0.43 -10.99
N PRO A 167 5.72 -0.29 -10.44
CA PRO A 167 5.50 -1.68 -10.76
C PRO A 167 4.79 -1.80 -12.12
N GLU A 168 5.38 -2.54 -13.07
CA GLU A 168 4.79 -2.82 -14.40
C GLU A 168 3.71 -3.92 -14.34
N THR A 169 3.69 -4.68 -13.25
CA THR A 169 2.73 -5.74 -12.96
C THR A 169 2.10 -5.51 -11.58
N GLY A 170 1.06 -6.27 -11.24
CA GLY A 170 0.34 -6.14 -9.96
C GLY A 170 0.25 -7.47 -9.20
N ARG A 171 1.39 -8.13 -8.93
CA ARG A 171 1.39 -9.37 -8.15
C ARG A 171 1.27 -9.06 -6.66
N THR A 172 0.66 -9.98 -5.91
CA THR A 172 0.55 -9.87 -4.45
C THR A 172 1.93 -9.63 -3.82
N HIS A 173 2.03 -8.63 -2.95
CA HIS A 173 3.26 -8.23 -2.24
C HIS A 173 4.46 -7.90 -3.14
N GLN A 174 4.25 -7.63 -4.44
CA GLN A 174 5.31 -7.54 -5.44
C GLN A 174 6.46 -6.61 -5.04
N ILE A 175 6.16 -5.35 -4.73
CA ILE A 175 7.18 -4.35 -4.36
C ILE A 175 7.94 -4.82 -3.12
N ARG A 176 7.21 -5.30 -2.11
CA ARG A 176 7.75 -5.75 -0.81
C ARG A 176 8.74 -6.91 -1.00
N VAL A 177 8.35 -7.92 -1.77
CA VAL A 177 9.20 -9.10 -2.08
C VAL A 177 10.42 -8.70 -2.89
N HIS A 178 10.26 -7.90 -3.96
CA HIS A 178 11.37 -7.49 -4.82
C HIS A 178 12.43 -6.71 -4.04
N LEU A 179 12.00 -5.73 -3.23
CA LEU A 179 12.93 -4.92 -2.44
C LEU A 179 13.61 -5.76 -1.36
N ALA A 180 12.89 -6.65 -0.69
CA ALA A 180 13.48 -7.57 0.30
C ALA A 180 14.50 -8.53 -0.34
N ALA A 181 14.18 -9.09 -1.51
CA ALA A 181 15.10 -9.96 -2.26
C ALA A 181 16.37 -9.23 -2.72
N LYS A 182 16.30 -7.90 -2.94
CA LYS A 182 17.46 -7.04 -3.21
C LYS A 182 18.22 -6.61 -1.95
N GLY A 183 17.83 -7.08 -0.75
CA GLY A 183 18.47 -6.72 0.52
C GLY A 183 17.95 -5.42 1.15
N HIS A 184 16.96 -4.77 0.55
CA HIS A 184 16.39 -3.49 0.95
C HIS A 184 14.92 -3.60 1.36
N PRO A 185 14.55 -4.36 2.41
CA PRO A 185 13.16 -4.48 2.83
C PRO A 185 12.60 -3.13 3.26
N ILE A 186 11.28 -2.96 3.11
CA ILE A 186 10.57 -1.74 3.47
C ILE A 186 10.56 -1.59 4.99
N VAL A 187 10.75 -0.37 5.49
CA VAL A 187 10.65 -0.04 6.92
C VAL A 187 9.25 -0.39 7.42
N GLY A 188 9.16 -1.08 8.56
CA GLY A 188 7.89 -1.53 9.14
C GLY A 188 7.31 -2.80 8.53
N ASP A 189 7.97 -3.41 7.53
CA ASP A 189 7.49 -4.66 6.93
C ASP A 189 7.85 -5.89 7.77
N ASP A 190 6.88 -6.42 8.50
CA ASP A 190 6.99 -7.59 9.37
C ASP A 190 7.12 -8.92 8.59
N PHE A 191 6.51 -9.00 7.39
CA PHE A 191 6.55 -10.20 6.56
C PHE A 191 7.91 -10.44 5.91
N TYR A 192 8.61 -9.34 5.51
CA TYR A 192 9.80 -9.40 4.68
C TYR A 192 11.05 -8.82 5.34
N GLY A 193 11.07 -8.77 6.69
CA GLY A 193 12.28 -8.49 7.46
C GLY A 193 12.61 -7.00 7.63
N GLY A 194 11.66 -6.11 7.41
CA GLY A 194 11.83 -4.67 7.59
C GLY A 194 11.48 -4.14 8.99
N ALA A 195 10.69 -4.88 9.76
CA ALA A 195 10.14 -4.40 11.03
C ALA A 195 11.14 -4.31 12.20
N THR A 196 12.25 -5.04 12.15
CA THR A 196 13.17 -5.13 13.30
C THR A 196 14.54 -4.52 13.09
N ARG A 197 14.85 -4.04 11.88
CA ARG A 197 16.18 -3.48 11.53
C ARG A 197 16.48 -2.17 12.26
N TRP A 198 15.49 -1.50 12.80
CA TRP A 198 15.65 -0.30 13.62
C TRP A 198 16.54 -0.53 14.86
N ARG A 199 16.66 -1.77 15.35
CA ARG A 199 17.51 -2.13 16.50
C ARG A 199 18.99 -1.81 16.26
N GLY A 200 19.44 -1.81 15.00
CA GLY A 200 20.80 -1.44 14.60
C GLY A 200 21.02 0.04 14.35
N VAL A 201 19.99 0.89 14.45
CA VAL A 201 20.13 2.34 14.25
C VAL A 201 20.81 2.96 15.45
N ARG A 202 21.91 3.71 15.19
CA ARG A 202 22.75 4.31 16.26
C ARG A 202 22.07 5.51 16.90
N ASP A 203 21.47 6.39 16.10
CA ASP A 203 20.76 7.56 16.57
C ASP A 203 19.53 7.14 17.40
N PRO A 204 19.43 7.53 18.69
CA PRO A 204 18.34 7.09 19.55
C PRO A 204 16.98 7.69 19.16
N VAL A 205 16.95 8.90 18.61
CA VAL A 205 15.72 9.57 18.17
C VAL A 205 15.18 8.87 16.94
N ALA A 206 16.00 8.67 15.91
CA ALA A 206 15.63 7.92 14.72
C ALA A 206 15.26 6.48 15.06
N ARG A 207 16.00 5.83 15.96
CA ARG A 207 15.70 4.46 16.42
C ARG A 207 14.32 4.36 17.07
N SER A 208 13.97 5.31 17.93
CA SER A 208 12.66 5.36 18.58
C SER A 208 11.54 5.58 17.56
N ALA A 209 11.75 6.50 16.61
CA ALA A 209 10.80 6.78 15.54
C ALA A 209 10.55 5.54 14.66
N PHE A 210 11.60 4.84 14.23
CA PHE A 210 11.45 3.58 13.47
C PHE A 210 10.77 2.47 14.26
N ALA A 211 11.01 2.39 15.56
CA ALA A 211 10.38 1.39 16.43
C ALA A 211 8.84 1.57 16.52
N GLY A 212 8.36 2.80 16.35
CA GLY A 212 6.93 3.13 16.34
C GLY A 212 6.20 2.80 15.03
N VAL A 213 6.93 2.44 13.96
CA VAL A 213 6.31 2.15 12.66
C VAL A 213 5.59 0.81 12.69
N ALA A 214 4.25 0.87 12.61
CA ALA A 214 3.38 -0.30 12.74
C ALA A 214 3.11 -1.04 11.43
N HIS A 215 3.27 -0.38 10.28
CA HIS A 215 2.97 -0.92 8.95
C HIS A 215 4.10 -0.62 7.98
N PRO A 216 4.22 -1.39 6.87
CA PRO A 216 5.18 -1.06 5.81
C PRO A 216 5.01 0.38 5.32
N LEU A 217 6.06 1.19 5.39
CA LEU A 217 6.06 2.53 4.80
C LEU A 217 6.07 2.41 3.27
N LEU A 218 4.95 1.95 2.73
CA LEU A 218 4.64 1.80 1.32
C LEU A 218 3.33 2.52 1.01
N HIS A 219 3.38 3.44 0.07
CA HIS A 219 2.27 4.32 -0.25
C HIS A 219 2.04 4.38 -1.76
N ALA A 220 0.82 4.09 -2.21
CA ALA A 220 0.38 4.25 -3.60
C ALA A 220 0.13 5.75 -3.86
N ALA A 221 1.19 6.47 -4.24
CA ALA A 221 1.18 7.93 -4.30
C ALA A 221 0.39 8.49 -5.47
N ARG A 222 0.32 7.79 -6.62
CA ARG A 222 -0.41 8.27 -7.81
C ARG A 222 -0.87 7.12 -8.68
N VAL A 223 -2.04 7.28 -9.28
CA VAL A 223 -2.57 6.39 -10.33
C VAL A 223 -3.01 7.24 -11.51
N VAL A 224 -2.52 6.89 -12.70
CA VAL A 224 -2.87 7.54 -13.97
C VAL A 224 -3.48 6.51 -14.91
N VAL A 225 -4.68 6.82 -15.45
CA VAL A 225 -5.32 6.05 -16.52
C VAL A 225 -5.67 7.05 -17.62
N ALA A 226 -4.68 7.35 -18.47
CA ALA A 226 -4.77 8.43 -19.46
C ALA A 226 -5.96 8.25 -20.42
N SER A 227 -6.26 7.02 -20.84
CA SER A 227 -7.41 6.71 -21.72
C SER A 227 -8.78 7.02 -21.09
N LEU A 228 -8.83 7.27 -19.78
CA LEU A 228 -10.05 7.61 -19.04
C LEU A 228 -9.99 9.04 -18.46
N GLY A 229 -8.93 9.80 -18.72
CA GLY A 229 -8.73 11.13 -18.14
C GLY A 229 -8.47 11.13 -16.64
N ILE A 230 -8.11 9.97 -16.05
CA ILE A 230 -7.89 9.84 -14.60
C ILE A 230 -6.42 10.11 -14.30
N ASP A 231 -6.17 11.06 -13.41
CA ASP A 231 -4.87 11.35 -12.81
C ASP A 231 -5.08 11.76 -11.36
N VAL A 232 -4.85 10.82 -10.45
CA VAL A 232 -5.15 11.00 -9.03
C VAL A 232 -3.90 10.74 -8.19
N ALA A 233 -3.61 11.66 -7.27
CA ALA A 233 -2.51 11.55 -6.32
C ALA A 233 -3.03 11.60 -4.88
N ALA A 234 -2.41 10.84 -3.99
CA ALA A 234 -2.63 10.88 -2.56
C ALA A 234 -1.41 11.51 -1.87
N PRO A 235 -1.60 12.38 -0.86
CA PRO A 235 -0.51 12.94 -0.07
C PRO A 235 0.16 11.83 0.76
N LEU A 236 1.46 11.97 1.03
CA LEU A 236 2.15 11.05 1.94
C LEU A 236 1.47 11.08 3.32
N PRO A 237 1.27 9.91 3.95
CA PRO A 237 0.76 9.84 5.32
C PRO A 237 1.63 10.64 6.29
N ALA A 238 1.01 11.23 7.33
CA ALA A 238 1.73 12.03 8.32
C ALA A 238 2.85 11.26 9.02
N GLU A 239 2.65 9.96 9.28
CA GLU A 239 3.70 9.08 9.81
C GLU A 239 4.92 9.01 8.87
N TYR A 240 4.68 8.84 7.57
CA TYR A 240 5.76 8.78 6.58
C TYR A 240 6.47 10.13 6.43
N SER A 241 5.72 11.21 6.20
CA SER A 241 6.29 12.55 6.01
C SER A 241 6.98 13.08 7.27
N GLY A 242 6.42 12.81 8.45
CA GLY A 242 7.03 13.17 9.73
C GLY A 242 8.37 12.45 9.97
N LEU A 243 8.45 11.17 9.61
CA LEU A 243 9.71 10.43 9.69
C LEU A 243 10.75 10.98 8.71
N LEU A 244 10.36 11.32 7.47
CA LEU A 244 11.27 11.96 6.51
C LEU A 244 11.80 13.31 7.02
N ALA A 245 10.94 14.12 7.64
CA ALA A 245 11.32 15.40 8.22
C ALA A 245 12.32 15.22 9.36
N LEU A 246 12.07 14.28 10.27
CA LEU A 246 12.97 13.93 11.37
C LEU A 246 14.33 13.46 10.87
N LEU A 247 14.38 12.66 9.81
CA LEU A 247 15.63 12.14 9.25
C LEU A 247 16.40 13.18 8.42
N ALA A 248 15.76 14.29 8.06
CA ALA A 248 16.40 15.36 7.29
C ALA A 248 17.17 16.35 8.17
N GLY A 249 16.98 16.29 9.51
CA GLY A 249 17.65 17.10 10.51
C GLY A 249 16.97 18.41 10.71
#